data_3e913720fca363eb5ffb2a8e29583455
#
_entry.id   3e913720fca363eb5ffb2a8e29583455
#
_cell.length_a   1.000
_cell.length_b   1.000
_cell.length_c   1.000
_cell.angle_alpha   90.00
_cell.angle_beta   90.00
_cell.angle_gamma   90.00
#
_symmetry.space_group_name_H-M   'P 1'
#
loop_
_entity.id
_entity.type
_entity.pdbx_description
1 polymer ?
#
loop_
_entity_poly.entity_id
_entity_poly.type
_entity_poly.pdbx_seq_one_letter_code
_entity_poly.pdbx_strand_id
1 'polypeptide(L)'
;SFPTRRSSDLLWAQLEAAERINQQRLALWQNYYDALLPLARAGRIDLPIVSADCGQNAHMFYIKLRDIDDRSKLIAWLKEAEILAVFHYIPLHSCPAGENFGEFHGTDRYTTQESERLLRLPLFYNLSNVNQRTVINSLLSYFS
;
A
#
# COMPACT_ATOMS: atom_id res chain seq x y z
N SER A 1 -29.30 8.13 7.94
CA SER A 1 -30.17 7.13 7.31
C SER A 1 -29.83 5.75 7.86
N PHE A 2 -30.81 5.01 8.30
CA PHE A 2 -30.61 3.64 8.77
C PHE A 2 -30.11 2.75 7.62
N PRO A 3 -29.22 1.79 7.87
CA PRO A 3 -28.81 0.84 6.86
C PRO A 3 -30.05 0.09 6.36
N THR A 4 -30.24 0.06 5.06
CA THR A 4 -31.33 -0.69 4.46
C THR A 4 -31.09 -2.20 4.64
N ARG A 5 -32.12 -3.04 4.67
CA ARG A 5 -31.98 -4.51 4.72
C ARG A 5 -30.97 -5.01 3.68
N ARG A 6 -30.98 -4.45 2.47
CA ARG A 6 -30.01 -4.79 1.39
C ARG A 6 -28.55 -4.58 1.78
N SER A 7 -28.24 -3.50 2.51
CA SER A 7 -26.86 -3.25 2.99
C SER A 7 -26.43 -4.25 4.05
N SER A 8 -27.35 -4.67 4.93
CA SER A 8 -27.10 -5.68 5.96
C SER A 8 -26.90 -7.06 5.34
N ASP A 9 -27.71 -7.44 4.34
CA ASP A 9 -27.61 -8.71 3.65
C ASP A 9 -26.30 -8.82 2.86
N LEU A 10 -25.88 -7.72 2.21
CA LEU A 10 -24.61 -7.66 1.50
C LEU A 10 -23.42 -7.79 2.47
N LEU A 11 -23.48 -7.08 3.60
CA LEU A 11 -22.43 -7.16 4.61
C LEU A 11 -22.36 -8.58 5.20
N TRP A 12 -23.49 -9.20 5.48
CA TRP A 12 -23.55 -10.58 5.96
C TRP A 12 -22.87 -11.55 4.99
N ALA A 13 -23.23 -11.49 3.71
CA ALA A 13 -22.63 -12.33 2.68
C ALA A 13 -21.10 -12.13 2.55
N GLN A 14 -20.62 -10.89 2.77
CA GLN A 14 -19.17 -10.61 2.81
C GLN A 14 -18.51 -11.18 4.05
N LEU A 15 -19.16 -11.13 5.22
CA LEU A 15 -18.63 -11.68 6.46
C LEU A 15 -18.50 -13.21 6.40
N GLU A 16 -19.43 -13.92 5.75
CA GLU A 16 -19.31 -15.37 5.52
C GLU A 16 -18.08 -15.73 4.67
N ALA A 17 -17.63 -14.84 3.79
CA ALA A 17 -16.46 -15.04 2.94
C ALA A 17 -15.17 -14.40 3.52
N ALA A 18 -15.22 -13.74 4.68
CA ALA A 18 -14.14 -12.92 5.22
C ALA A 18 -12.84 -13.70 5.40
N GLU A 19 -12.91 -14.91 5.95
CA GLU A 19 -11.73 -15.75 6.16
C GLU A 19 -11.03 -16.09 4.84
N ARG A 20 -11.79 -16.54 3.84
CA ARG A 20 -11.24 -16.84 2.51
C ARG A 20 -10.63 -15.61 1.84
N ILE A 21 -11.29 -14.44 1.97
CA ILE A 21 -10.80 -13.17 1.41
C ILE A 21 -9.48 -12.78 2.07
N ASN A 22 -9.39 -12.89 3.39
CA ASN A 22 -8.19 -12.56 4.13
C ASN A 22 -7.03 -13.51 3.83
N GLN A 23 -7.27 -14.81 3.76
CA GLN A 23 -6.25 -15.79 3.39
C GLN A 23 -5.68 -15.53 2.00
N GLN A 24 -6.51 -15.21 1.02
CA GLN A 24 -6.05 -14.87 -0.32
C GLN A 24 -5.23 -13.58 -0.35
N ARG A 25 -5.66 -12.54 0.38
CA ARG A 25 -4.87 -11.30 0.51
C ARG A 25 -3.54 -11.53 1.19
N LEU A 26 -3.50 -12.34 2.24
CA LEU A 26 -2.27 -12.71 2.93
C LEU A 26 -1.30 -13.45 2.02
N ALA A 27 -1.78 -14.37 1.19
CA ALA A 27 -0.96 -15.06 0.21
C ALA A 27 -0.35 -14.08 -0.83
N LEU A 28 -1.16 -13.16 -1.37
CA LEU A 28 -0.67 -12.12 -2.28
C LEU A 28 0.33 -11.18 -1.59
N TRP A 29 0.07 -10.83 -0.35
CA TRP A 29 0.97 -9.99 0.45
C TRP A 29 2.33 -10.66 0.65
N GLN A 30 2.32 -11.95 1.02
CA GLN A 30 3.54 -12.73 1.21
C GLN A 30 4.33 -12.88 -0.09
N ASN A 31 3.66 -13.11 -1.22
CA ASN A 31 4.32 -13.17 -2.53
C ASN A 31 5.06 -11.87 -2.87
N TYR A 32 4.46 -10.71 -2.59
CA TYR A 32 5.16 -9.43 -2.75
C TYR A 32 6.37 -9.32 -1.83
N TYR A 33 6.19 -9.66 -0.56
CA TYR A 33 7.24 -9.56 0.44
C TYR A 33 8.47 -10.38 0.04
N ASP A 34 8.26 -11.66 -0.30
CA ASP A 34 9.33 -12.58 -0.66
C ASP A 34 10.03 -12.16 -1.96
N ALA A 35 9.27 -11.75 -2.97
CA ALA A 35 9.81 -11.35 -4.26
C ALA A 35 10.62 -10.04 -4.19
N LEU A 36 10.24 -9.11 -3.30
CA LEU A 36 10.90 -7.81 -3.16
C LEU A 36 11.98 -7.78 -2.07
N LEU A 37 12.11 -8.86 -1.29
CA LEU A 37 13.12 -8.97 -0.24
C LEU A 37 14.56 -8.73 -0.74
N PRO A 38 14.98 -9.20 -1.94
CA PRO A 38 16.31 -8.88 -2.47
C PRO A 38 16.55 -7.38 -2.65
N LEU A 39 15.56 -6.61 -3.10
CA LEU A 39 15.66 -5.16 -3.24
C LEU A 39 15.81 -4.47 -1.87
N ALA A 40 15.09 -4.94 -0.87
CA ALA A 40 15.20 -4.43 0.50
C ALA A 40 16.58 -4.72 1.09
N ARG A 41 17.11 -5.93 0.90
CA ARG A 41 18.48 -6.31 1.32
C ARG A 41 19.56 -5.49 0.63
N ALA A 42 19.31 -5.07 -0.62
CA ALA A 42 20.20 -4.19 -1.37
C ALA A 42 20.04 -2.70 -0.99
N GLY A 43 19.15 -2.36 -0.03
CA GLY A 43 18.90 -1.00 0.42
C GLY A 43 18.20 -0.11 -0.63
N ARG A 44 17.51 -0.72 -1.61
CA ARG A 44 16.80 0.02 -2.65
C ARG A 44 15.42 0.49 -2.19
N ILE A 45 14.78 -0.28 -1.33
CA ILE A 45 13.44 -0.03 -0.77
C ILE A 45 13.39 -0.49 0.69
N ASP A 46 12.43 0.03 1.45
CA ASP A 46 12.04 -0.57 2.73
C ASP A 46 10.72 -1.32 2.57
N LEU A 47 10.63 -2.51 3.16
CA LEU A 47 9.42 -3.33 3.19
C LEU A 47 8.61 -3.09 4.48
N PRO A 48 7.31 -3.43 4.48
CA PRO A 48 6.49 -3.36 5.67
C PRO A 48 7.04 -4.24 6.79
N ILE A 49 7.05 -3.73 8.00
CA ILE A 49 7.38 -4.50 9.19
C ILE A 49 6.08 -4.87 9.89
N VAL A 50 5.84 -6.16 10.06
CA VAL A 50 4.73 -6.69 10.84
C VAL A 50 5.31 -7.28 12.12
N SER A 51 4.88 -6.76 13.28
CA SER A 51 5.30 -7.30 14.57
C SER A 51 4.80 -8.74 14.73
N ALA A 52 5.61 -9.59 15.34
CA ALA A 52 5.25 -10.99 15.58
C ALA A 52 3.98 -11.14 16.45
N ASP A 53 3.69 -10.15 17.28
CA ASP A 53 2.53 -10.13 18.17
C ASP A 53 1.26 -9.57 17.49
N CYS A 54 1.35 -9.17 16.22
CA CYS A 54 0.26 -8.56 15.47
C CYS A 54 -0.27 -9.48 14.38
N GLY A 55 -1.58 -9.72 14.38
CA GLY A 55 -2.28 -10.26 13.22
C GLY A 55 -2.48 -9.18 12.16
N GLN A 56 -2.36 -9.54 10.89
CA GLN A 56 -2.66 -8.63 9.79
C GLN A 56 -3.75 -9.21 8.88
N ASN A 57 -4.49 -8.33 8.21
CA ASN A 57 -5.50 -8.70 7.22
C ASN A 57 -5.08 -8.42 5.77
N ALA A 58 -3.83 -8.03 5.58
CA ALA A 58 -3.25 -7.71 4.27
C ALA A 58 -4.14 -6.79 3.41
N HIS A 59 -4.72 -5.74 4.00
CA HIS A 59 -5.58 -4.81 3.26
C HIS A 59 -4.81 -3.93 2.29
N MET A 60 -3.49 -3.78 2.49
CA MET A 60 -2.58 -3.07 1.59
C MET A 60 -1.19 -3.70 1.61
N PHE A 61 -0.45 -3.51 0.53
CA PHE A 61 1.00 -3.69 0.49
C PHE A 61 1.64 -2.37 0.07
N TYR A 62 2.71 -1.97 0.74
CA TYR A 62 3.45 -0.75 0.42
C TYR A 62 4.95 -1.00 0.45
N ILE A 63 5.67 -0.17 -0.25
CA ILE A 63 7.12 -0.03 -0.13
C ILE A 63 7.44 1.42 0.22
N LYS A 64 8.60 1.66 0.83
CA LYS A 64 9.10 3.01 0.99
C LYS A 64 10.34 3.19 0.13
N LEU A 65 10.39 4.29 -0.60
CA LEU A 65 11.53 4.72 -1.40
C LEU A 65 12.44 5.61 -0.54
N ARG A 66 13.53 6.08 -1.12
CA ARG A 66 14.44 6.99 -0.44
C ARG A 66 13.80 8.34 -0.13
N ASP A 67 13.09 8.91 -1.12
CA ASP A 67 12.49 10.23 -1.08
C ASP A 67 11.28 10.35 -2.04
N ILE A 68 10.68 11.54 -2.09
CA ILE A 68 9.55 11.86 -2.95
C ILE A 68 9.89 11.82 -4.45
N ASP A 69 11.12 12.14 -4.82
CA ASP A 69 11.56 12.15 -6.21
C ASP A 69 11.68 10.73 -6.74
N ASP A 70 12.29 9.83 -5.98
CA ASP A 70 12.39 8.42 -6.34
C ASP A 70 11.01 7.78 -6.41
N ARG A 71 10.10 8.12 -5.48
CA ARG A 71 8.71 7.67 -5.52
C ARG A 71 7.99 8.16 -6.78
N SER A 72 8.15 9.43 -7.13
CA SER A 72 7.48 10.02 -8.30
C SER A 72 7.97 9.41 -9.61
N LYS A 73 9.27 9.15 -9.72
CA LYS A 73 9.86 8.44 -10.88
C LYS A 73 9.33 7.01 -10.99
N LEU A 74 9.26 6.29 -9.88
CA LEU A 74 8.72 4.93 -9.89
C LEU A 74 7.23 4.88 -10.23
N ILE A 75 6.43 5.86 -9.75
CA ILE A 75 5.01 5.97 -10.14
C ILE A 75 4.89 6.17 -11.65
N ALA A 76 5.70 7.06 -12.23
CA ALA A 76 5.70 7.30 -13.68
C ALA A 76 6.08 6.04 -14.47
N TRP A 77 7.13 5.33 -14.05
CA TRP A 77 7.54 4.07 -14.64
C TRP A 77 6.44 3.00 -14.61
N LEU A 78 5.82 2.80 -13.46
CA LEU A 78 4.75 1.83 -13.30
C LEU A 78 3.51 2.19 -14.11
N LYS A 79 3.22 3.48 -14.25
CA LYS A 79 2.11 3.99 -15.07
C LYS A 79 2.32 3.69 -16.56
N GLU A 80 3.54 3.79 -17.08
CA GLU A 80 3.86 3.40 -18.46
C GLU A 80 3.63 1.90 -18.71
N ALA A 81 3.76 1.08 -17.68
CA ALA A 81 3.44 -0.35 -17.70
C ALA A 81 1.97 -0.65 -17.36
N GLU A 82 1.07 0.36 -17.38
CA GLU A 82 -0.35 0.26 -17.02
C GLU A 82 -0.60 -0.25 -15.58
N ILE A 83 0.36 -0.05 -14.68
CA ILE A 83 0.28 -0.43 -13.28
C ILE A 83 -0.07 0.80 -12.44
N LEU A 84 -1.23 0.76 -11.77
CA LEU A 84 -1.68 1.82 -10.88
C LEU A 84 -1.07 1.62 -9.48
N ALA A 85 0.07 2.24 -9.24
CA ALA A 85 0.62 2.41 -7.89
C ALA A 85 0.32 3.83 -7.40
N VAL A 86 0.00 3.97 -6.13
CA VAL A 86 -0.45 5.25 -5.57
C VAL A 86 0.31 5.60 -4.29
N PHE A 87 0.58 6.88 -4.08
CA PHE A 87 1.05 7.35 -2.77
C PHE A 87 -0.06 7.19 -1.73
N HIS A 88 0.27 7.31 -0.43
CA HIS A 88 -0.74 7.11 0.60
C HIS A 88 -1.59 8.39 0.76
N TYR A 89 -1.28 9.24 1.72
CA TYR A 89 -2.02 10.49 1.92
C TYR A 89 -1.05 11.66 2.08
N ILE A 90 -1.50 12.85 1.71
CA ILE A 90 -0.84 14.09 2.13
C ILE A 90 -1.10 14.24 3.63
N PRO A 91 -0.07 14.56 4.43
CA PRO A 91 -0.25 14.80 5.84
C PRO A 91 -1.32 15.85 6.12
N LEU A 92 -2.15 15.63 7.14
CA LEU A 92 -3.27 16.52 7.42
C LEU A 92 -2.81 17.95 7.68
N HIS A 93 -1.68 18.13 8.38
CA HIS A 93 -1.15 19.45 8.73
C HIS A 93 -0.59 20.24 7.53
N SER A 94 -0.33 19.59 6.39
CA SER A 94 0.15 20.23 5.15
C SER A 94 -0.87 20.19 4.00
N CYS A 95 -2.07 19.72 4.26
CA CYS A 95 -3.15 19.80 3.29
C CYS A 95 -3.94 21.13 3.47
N PRO A 96 -4.62 21.63 2.42
CA PRO A 96 -5.33 22.92 2.49
C PRO A 96 -6.34 23.03 3.63
N ALA A 97 -7.03 21.94 3.99
CA ALA A 97 -7.95 21.93 5.12
C ALA A 97 -7.22 22.00 6.46
N GLY A 98 -6.10 21.27 6.60
CA GLY A 98 -5.29 21.29 7.81
C GLY A 98 -4.64 22.65 8.05
N GLU A 99 -4.15 23.30 7.00
CA GLU A 99 -3.56 24.64 7.08
C GLU A 99 -4.60 25.73 7.42
N ASN A 100 -5.83 25.59 6.89
CA ASN A 100 -6.88 26.60 7.10
C ASN A 100 -7.65 26.43 8.43
N PHE A 101 -7.80 25.21 8.92
CA PHE A 101 -8.69 24.89 10.05
C PHE A 101 -8.00 24.17 11.21
N GLY A 102 -6.71 23.85 11.07
CA GLY A 102 -5.92 23.15 12.06
C GLY A 102 -4.71 23.95 12.53
N GLU A 103 -4.11 23.47 13.59
CA GLU A 103 -2.82 23.93 14.08
C GLU A 103 -1.92 22.72 14.34
N PHE A 104 -0.72 22.74 13.75
CA PHE A 104 0.26 21.70 14.01
C PHE A 104 1.09 22.07 15.23
N HIS A 105 1.05 21.24 16.26
CA HIS A 105 1.81 21.46 17.48
C HIS A 105 3.09 20.61 17.49
N GLY A 106 4.24 21.25 17.74
CA GLY A 106 5.54 20.60 17.83
C GLY A 106 6.31 20.58 16.50
N THR A 107 7.21 19.60 16.35
CA THR A 107 8.08 19.47 15.17
C THR A 107 7.71 18.20 14.41
N ASP A 108 7.44 18.32 13.11
CA ASP A 108 7.24 17.17 12.23
C ASP A 108 8.58 16.46 11.98
N ARG A 109 8.72 15.28 12.56
CA ARG A 109 9.93 14.46 12.43
C ARG A 109 9.74 13.27 11.49
N TYR A 110 8.49 12.79 11.34
CA TYR A 110 8.21 11.54 10.66
C TYR A 110 7.09 11.65 9.62
N THR A 111 6.03 12.40 9.92
CA THR A 111 4.79 12.32 9.14
C THR A 111 4.99 12.72 7.70
N THR A 112 5.59 13.86 7.41
CA THR A 112 5.87 14.30 6.04
C THR A 112 6.85 13.36 5.36
N GLN A 113 8.00 13.10 5.98
CA GLN A 113 9.04 12.25 5.40
C GLN A 113 8.52 10.86 5.05
N GLU A 114 7.79 10.21 5.95
CA GLU A 114 7.27 8.86 5.71
C GLU A 114 6.14 8.84 4.67
N SER A 115 5.29 9.86 4.64
CA SER A 115 4.24 9.97 3.62
C SER A 115 4.80 10.22 2.22
N GLU A 116 5.89 10.96 2.10
CA GLU A 116 6.56 11.25 0.83
C GLU A 116 7.27 10.03 0.25
N ARG A 117 7.73 9.13 1.09
CA ARG A 117 8.46 7.92 0.71
C ARG A 117 7.55 6.75 0.36
N LEU A 118 6.33 6.71 0.90
CA LEU A 118 5.45 5.55 0.85
C LEU A 118 4.73 5.44 -0.50
N LEU A 119 4.83 4.25 -1.11
CA LEU A 119 4.14 3.87 -2.34
C LEU A 119 3.36 2.58 -2.11
N ARG A 120 2.05 2.62 -2.38
CA ARG A 120 1.17 1.45 -2.31
C ARG A 120 1.14 0.72 -3.65
N LEU A 121 1.32 -0.58 -3.59
CA LEU A 121 1.20 -1.46 -4.75
C LEU A 121 -0.22 -2.03 -4.86
N PRO A 122 -0.66 -2.42 -6.06
CA PRO A 122 -1.96 -3.06 -6.25
C PRO A 122 -2.09 -4.31 -5.38
N LEU A 123 -3.09 -4.35 -4.49
CA LEU A 123 -3.44 -5.51 -3.69
C LEU A 123 -4.93 -5.53 -3.44
N PHE A 124 -5.63 -6.50 -4.00
CA PHE A 124 -7.07 -6.71 -3.85
C PHE A 124 -7.42 -8.18 -4.03
N TYR A 125 -8.58 -8.61 -3.54
CA TYR A 125 -8.98 -10.01 -3.48
C TYR A 125 -8.84 -10.77 -4.83
N ASN A 126 -9.25 -10.15 -5.94
CA ASN A 126 -9.23 -10.79 -7.26
C ASN A 126 -7.95 -10.49 -8.07
N LEU A 127 -6.89 -9.98 -7.45
CA LEU A 127 -5.61 -9.80 -8.14
C LEU A 127 -5.06 -11.17 -8.55
N SER A 128 -4.96 -11.39 -9.86
CA SER A 128 -4.42 -12.65 -10.38
C SER A 128 -2.91 -12.74 -10.13
N ASN A 129 -2.41 -13.98 -9.99
CA ASN A 129 -0.97 -14.21 -9.85
C ASN A 129 -0.19 -13.70 -11.08
N VAL A 130 -0.79 -13.70 -12.26
CA VAL A 130 -0.17 -13.18 -13.49
C VAL A 130 0.01 -11.67 -13.35
N ASN A 131 -1.04 -10.94 -13.01
CA ASN A 131 -0.97 -9.50 -12.84
C ASN A 131 -0.04 -9.10 -11.69
N GLN A 132 -0.06 -9.83 -10.57
CA GLN A 132 0.89 -9.60 -9.49
C GLN A 132 2.34 -9.78 -9.96
N ARG A 133 2.60 -10.82 -10.73
CA ARG A 133 3.93 -11.09 -11.29
C ARG A 133 4.39 -9.97 -12.24
N THR A 134 3.47 -9.40 -13.03
CA THR A 134 3.74 -8.23 -13.87
C THR A 134 4.20 -7.03 -13.03
N VAL A 135 3.51 -6.74 -11.92
CA VAL A 135 3.92 -5.67 -10.98
C VAL A 135 5.31 -5.94 -10.41
N ILE A 136 5.57 -7.16 -9.93
CA ILE A 136 6.87 -7.54 -9.36
C ILE A 136 7.98 -7.40 -10.40
N ASN A 137 7.78 -7.92 -11.61
CA ASN A 137 8.79 -7.85 -12.68
C ASN A 137 9.08 -6.41 -13.09
N SER A 138 8.07 -5.54 -13.16
CA SER A 138 8.26 -4.13 -13.46
C SER A 138 9.08 -3.42 -12.39
N LEU A 139 8.86 -3.74 -11.11
CA LEU A 139 9.67 -3.22 -10.01
C LEU A 139 11.12 -3.72 -10.08
N LEU A 140 11.33 -5.02 -10.27
CA LEU A 140 12.68 -5.60 -10.38
C LEU A 140 13.43 -4.98 -11.56
N SER A 141 12.77 -4.77 -12.69
CA SER A 141 13.35 -4.13 -13.89
C SER A 141 13.73 -2.67 -13.67
N TYR A 142 12.94 -1.93 -12.88
CA TYR A 142 13.24 -0.53 -12.55
C TYR A 142 14.54 -0.38 -11.73
N PHE A 143 14.81 -1.33 -10.83
CA PHE A 143 15.97 -1.29 -9.95
C PHE A 143 17.20 -2.07 -10.47
N SER A 144 17.11 -2.70 -11.66
CA SER A 144 18.23 -3.37 -12.34
C SER A 144 19.15 -2.35 -13.03
#